data_03d0b27f1e9d0026a1f8ac1ae4ef0655
#
_entry.id   03d0b27f1e9d0026a1f8ac1ae4ef0655
#
_cell.length_a   1.000
_cell.length_b   1.000
_cell.length_c   1.000
_cell.angle_alpha   90.00
_cell.angle_beta   90.00
_cell.angle_gamma   90.00
#
_symmetry.space_group_name_H-M   'P 1'
#
loop_
_entity.id
_entity.type
_entity.pdbx_description
1 polymer ?
#
loop_
_entity_poly.entity_id
_entity_poly.type
_entity_poly.pdbx_seq_one_letter_code
_entity_poly.pdbx_strand_id
1 'polypeptide(L)'
;FNKLDENDYVLTAFGHMLHIIQTEKEIVFYDTDEKLYMDLWRNYFDIDRNYGLIKERLLKKDDKLKEAIEAMSGVRILNQEFFETLISFIISQNKQIPHIKKIVADISAKYGDYAGEVKGVPMYTFPDVRKLAKAEVEDLKELKTGFRAPYIYDAVKCVGEGKISYDELIALDSEQGIEKMCQIKGVGNKVASCVSLFALGKRDSFPIDVWIKRIMEYLYFDGNDTSKDVIAAFAKERFGELG
;
A
#
# COMPACT_ATOMS: atom_id res chain seq x y z
N PHE A 1 9.62 4.29 0.27
CA PHE A 1 10.94 3.91 0.77
C PHE A 1 12.01 4.04 -0.29
N ASN A 2 13.04 4.83 0.00
CA ASN A 2 14.28 4.88 -0.75
C ASN A 2 15.35 4.16 0.07
N LYS A 3 15.99 3.16 -0.54
CA LYS A 3 17.13 2.47 0.06
C LYS A 3 18.39 3.29 -0.27
N LEU A 4 19.07 3.79 0.75
CA LEU A 4 20.28 4.61 0.61
C LEU A 4 21.55 3.74 0.68
N ASP A 5 21.50 2.65 1.47
CA ASP A 5 22.56 1.67 1.63
C ASP A 5 21.94 0.34 2.10
N GLU A 6 22.74 -0.69 2.39
CA GLU A 6 22.28 -2.04 2.70
C GLU A 6 21.19 -2.08 3.79
N ASN A 7 21.38 -1.33 4.88
CA ASN A 7 20.45 -1.26 6.00
C ASN A 7 19.99 0.17 6.32
N ASP A 8 20.01 1.05 5.32
CA ASP A 8 19.77 2.47 5.46
C ASP A 8 18.64 2.89 4.51
N TYR A 9 17.58 3.43 5.07
CA TYR A 9 16.34 3.72 4.36
C TYR A 9 15.80 5.09 4.73
N VAL A 10 15.23 5.78 3.76
CA VAL A 10 14.46 7.02 4.01
C VAL A 10 13.10 6.92 3.35
N LEU A 11 12.08 7.45 4.02
CA LEU A 11 10.73 7.52 3.49
C LEU A 11 10.06 8.82 3.89
N THR A 12 8.98 9.15 3.19
CA THR A 12 8.00 10.16 3.61
C THR A 12 6.65 9.49 3.73
N ALA A 13 5.88 9.84 4.76
CA ALA A 13 4.49 9.40 4.94
C ALA A 13 3.76 10.42 5.83
N PHE A 14 2.48 10.64 5.59
CA PHE A 14 1.64 11.56 6.37
C PHE A 14 2.25 12.96 6.54
N GLY A 15 2.96 13.46 5.53
CA GLY A 15 3.62 14.76 5.58
C GLY A 15 4.95 14.82 6.34
N HIS A 16 5.45 13.70 6.86
CA HIS A 16 6.70 13.62 7.62
C HIS A 16 7.76 12.80 6.91
N MET A 17 9.02 13.16 7.11
CA MET A 17 10.19 12.37 6.69
C MET A 17 10.65 11.49 7.86
N LEU A 18 11.12 10.30 7.55
CA LEU A 18 11.75 9.39 8.50
C LEU A 18 12.97 8.75 7.86
N HIS A 19 14.10 8.82 8.53
CA HIS A 19 15.31 8.11 8.18
C HIS A 19 15.50 6.93 9.14
N ILE A 20 15.76 5.73 8.61
CA ILE A 20 15.82 4.48 9.37
C ILE A 20 17.13 3.79 9.08
N ILE A 21 17.84 3.44 10.14
CA ILE A 21 19.00 2.54 10.05
C ILE A 21 18.70 1.27 10.84
N GLN A 22 18.83 0.13 10.20
CA GLN A 22 18.69 -1.18 10.81
C GLN A 22 20.06 -1.76 11.14
N THR A 23 20.24 -2.20 12.37
CA THR A 23 21.41 -2.96 12.80
C THR A 23 20.99 -4.40 13.12
N GLU A 24 21.93 -5.26 13.53
CA GLU A 24 21.62 -6.62 13.98
C GLU A 24 20.75 -6.65 15.26
N LYS A 25 20.80 -5.60 16.07
CA LYS A 25 20.17 -5.56 17.40
C LYS A 25 18.99 -4.62 17.50
N GLU A 26 18.96 -3.57 16.68
CA GLU A 26 17.99 -2.49 16.83
C GLU A 26 17.66 -1.82 15.49
N ILE A 27 16.55 -1.11 15.47
CA ILE A 27 16.15 -0.20 14.39
C ILE A 27 16.16 1.20 14.99
N VAL A 28 16.99 2.09 14.42
CA VAL A 28 17.10 3.48 14.86
C VAL A 28 16.33 4.36 13.91
N PHE A 29 15.45 5.18 14.47
CA PHE A 29 14.67 6.19 13.75
C PHE A 29 15.31 7.57 13.95
N TYR A 30 15.68 8.23 12.87
CA TYR A 30 16.18 9.61 12.83
C TYR A 30 15.10 10.54 12.28
N ASP A 31 15.26 11.84 12.47
CA ASP A 31 14.33 12.88 12.01
C ASP A 31 12.91 12.71 12.61
N THR A 32 12.85 12.17 13.81
CA THR A 32 11.62 12.00 14.59
C THR A 32 11.91 12.16 16.08
N ASP A 33 10.90 12.46 16.88
CA ASP A 33 10.92 12.45 18.32
C ASP A 33 10.00 11.36 18.89
N GLU A 34 10.04 11.16 20.20
CA GLU A 34 9.22 10.16 20.88
C GLU A 34 7.72 10.41 20.66
N LYS A 35 7.29 11.67 20.65
CA LYS A 35 5.89 12.02 20.44
C LYS A 35 5.44 11.63 19.04
N LEU A 36 6.17 12.04 18.00
CA LEU A 36 5.85 11.71 16.60
C LEU A 36 5.95 10.20 16.35
N TYR A 37 6.90 9.52 17.00
CA TYR A 37 6.97 8.06 16.94
C TYR A 37 5.69 7.42 17.50
N MET A 38 5.23 7.84 18.68
CA MET A 38 4.04 7.27 19.32
C MET A 38 2.75 7.61 18.58
N ASP A 39 2.63 8.84 18.05
CA ASP A 39 1.42 9.33 17.40
C ASP A 39 1.29 8.83 15.95
N LEU A 40 2.40 8.54 15.26
CA LEU A 40 2.40 8.21 13.83
C LEU A 40 3.14 6.91 13.51
N TRP A 41 4.45 6.86 13.73
CA TRP A 41 5.29 5.78 13.19
C TRP A 41 4.98 4.42 13.78
N ARG A 42 4.63 4.36 15.05
CA ARG A 42 4.22 3.14 15.76
C ARG A 42 3.02 2.49 15.07
N ASN A 43 2.01 3.28 14.72
CA ASN A 43 0.85 2.80 13.95
C ASN A 43 1.23 2.49 12.49
N TYR A 44 2.01 3.35 11.84
CA TYR A 44 2.44 3.15 10.45
C TYR A 44 3.12 1.80 10.23
N PHE A 45 4.01 1.42 11.16
CA PHE A 45 4.72 0.12 11.13
C PHE A 45 3.92 -1.03 11.74
N ASP A 46 2.69 -0.81 12.16
CA ASP A 46 1.81 -1.82 12.80
C ASP A 46 2.49 -2.53 13.98
N ILE A 47 3.20 -1.77 14.84
CA ILE A 47 4.07 -2.33 15.88
C ILE A 47 3.28 -3.07 16.96
N ASP A 48 2.08 -2.57 17.29
CA ASP A 48 1.27 -3.11 18.40
C ASP A 48 0.57 -4.44 18.05
N ARG A 49 0.49 -4.78 16.76
CA ARG A 49 -0.14 -6.02 16.33
C ARG A 49 0.73 -7.24 16.67
N ASN A 50 0.13 -8.21 17.31
CA ASN A 50 0.82 -9.46 17.67
C ASN A 50 0.93 -10.40 16.46
N TYR A 51 1.95 -10.21 15.63
CA TYR A 51 2.24 -11.07 14.47
C TYR A 51 2.64 -12.49 14.86
N GLY A 52 3.14 -12.72 16.08
CA GLY A 52 3.40 -14.05 16.62
C GLY A 52 2.11 -14.87 16.69
N LEU A 53 1.08 -14.30 17.29
CA LEU A 53 -0.24 -14.94 17.41
C LEU A 53 -0.90 -15.16 16.03
N ILE A 54 -0.75 -14.19 15.10
CA ILE A 54 -1.26 -14.34 13.73
C ILE A 54 -0.60 -15.54 13.03
N LYS A 55 0.73 -15.65 13.11
CA LYS A 55 1.48 -16.78 12.53
C LYS A 55 1.05 -18.11 13.13
N GLU A 56 0.89 -18.20 14.45
CA GLU A 56 0.38 -19.40 15.11
C GLU A 56 -1.03 -19.78 14.63
N ARG A 57 -1.92 -18.79 14.47
CA ARG A 57 -3.27 -19.03 13.96
C ARG A 57 -3.27 -19.50 12.51
N LEU A 58 -2.41 -18.92 11.66
CA LEU A 58 -2.24 -19.35 10.27
C LEU A 58 -1.70 -20.77 10.18
N LEU A 59 -0.68 -21.11 10.96
CA LEU A 59 -0.10 -22.48 10.99
C LEU A 59 -1.10 -23.52 11.50
N LYS A 60 -1.98 -23.17 12.45
CA LYS A 60 -3.06 -24.06 12.89
C LYS A 60 -4.12 -24.30 11.81
N LYS A 61 -4.32 -23.33 10.93
CA LYS A 61 -5.24 -23.46 9.79
C LYS A 61 -4.64 -24.18 8.60
N ASP A 62 -3.33 -23.96 8.36
CA ASP A 62 -2.68 -24.46 7.16
C ASP A 62 -1.16 -24.61 7.33
N ASP A 63 -0.70 -25.85 7.34
CA ASP A 63 0.72 -26.19 7.43
C ASP A 63 1.51 -25.89 6.15
N LYS A 64 0.85 -25.74 4.99
CA LYS A 64 1.48 -25.32 3.72
C LYS A 64 2.12 -23.94 3.81
N LEU A 65 1.68 -23.11 4.76
CA LEU A 65 2.22 -21.76 4.98
C LEU A 65 3.53 -21.75 5.81
N LYS A 66 3.95 -22.90 6.36
CA LYS A 66 5.06 -22.96 7.33
C LYS A 66 6.35 -22.37 6.78
N GLU A 67 6.81 -22.84 5.63
CA GLU A 67 8.07 -22.38 5.03
C GLU A 67 8.04 -20.88 4.72
N ALA A 68 6.91 -20.36 4.21
CA ALA A 68 6.74 -18.94 3.93
C ALA A 68 6.76 -18.09 5.20
N ILE A 69 6.09 -18.54 6.27
CA ILE A 69 6.05 -17.86 7.57
C ILE A 69 7.44 -17.82 8.21
N GLU A 70 8.20 -18.93 8.15
CA GLU A 70 9.57 -19.00 8.67
C GLU A 70 10.51 -18.06 7.88
N ALA A 71 10.46 -18.13 6.55
CA ALA A 71 11.29 -17.31 5.67
C ALA A 71 11.03 -15.79 5.80
N MET A 72 9.76 -15.41 6.07
CA MET A 72 9.30 -14.02 6.09
C MET A 72 8.85 -13.59 7.50
N SER A 73 9.48 -14.12 8.54
CA SER A 73 9.04 -13.96 9.92
C SER A 73 8.98 -12.51 10.43
N GLY A 74 9.73 -11.58 9.83
CA GLY A 74 9.78 -10.16 10.20
C GLY A 74 8.83 -9.25 9.40
N VAL A 75 8.12 -9.78 8.39
CA VAL A 75 7.25 -8.96 7.54
C VAL A 75 6.06 -8.42 8.33
N ARG A 76 5.75 -7.14 8.11
CA ARG A 76 4.58 -6.44 8.64
C ARG A 76 3.83 -5.74 7.50
N ILE A 77 2.52 -5.62 7.64
CA ILE A 77 1.68 -4.86 6.71
C ILE A 77 1.60 -3.42 7.24
N LEU A 78 2.17 -2.48 6.50
CA LEU A 78 2.18 -1.07 6.87
C LEU A 78 0.76 -0.47 6.80
N ASN A 79 0.45 0.46 7.71
CA ASN A 79 -0.76 1.28 7.66
C ASN A 79 -0.43 2.59 6.93
N GLN A 80 -0.62 2.58 5.61
CA GLN A 80 -0.23 3.67 4.72
C GLN A 80 -1.34 4.74 4.63
N GLU A 81 -0.97 5.93 4.17
CA GLU A 81 -1.93 7.01 3.95
C GLU A 81 -2.83 6.70 2.76
N PHE A 82 -4.13 6.98 2.91
CA PHE A 82 -5.17 6.57 1.98
C PHE A 82 -4.97 7.13 0.57
N PHE A 83 -4.81 8.47 0.46
CA PHE A 83 -4.76 9.11 -0.86
C PHE A 83 -3.49 8.74 -1.63
N GLU A 84 -2.33 8.74 -0.97
CA GLU A 84 -1.06 8.28 -1.55
C GLU A 84 -1.16 6.83 -2.02
N THR A 85 -1.75 5.96 -1.20
CA THR A 85 -1.93 4.54 -1.51
C THR A 85 -2.84 4.34 -2.73
N LEU A 86 -3.97 5.04 -2.79
CA LEU A 86 -4.90 4.98 -3.92
C LEU A 86 -4.20 5.37 -5.23
N ILE A 87 -3.53 6.52 -5.26
CA ILE A 87 -2.85 7.00 -6.46
C ILE A 87 -1.69 6.07 -6.84
N SER A 88 -0.91 5.60 -5.87
CA SER A 88 0.20 4.67 -6.10
C SER A 88 -0.26 3.33 -6.68
N PHE A 89 -1.39 2.78 -6.22
CA PHE A 89 -1.94 1.55 -6.81
C PHE A 89 -2.59 1.77 -8.18
N ILE A 90 -3.15 2.95 -8.47
CA ILE A 90 -3.55 3.31 -9.85
C ILE A 90 -2.32 3.33 -10.76
N ILE A 91 -1.22 3.94 -10.33
CA ILE A 91 0.06 3.99 -11.08
C ILE A 91 0.62 2.58 -11.28
N SER A 92 0.47 1.69 -10.31
CA SER A 92 1.06 0.34 -10.34
C SER A 92 0.52 -0.58 -11.43
N GLN A 93 -0.67 -0.27 -12.00
CA GLN A 93 -1.31 -1.11 -13.00
C GLN A 93 -0.41 -1.30 -14.24
N ASN A 94 -0.07 -2.57 -14.56
CA ASN A 94 0.77 -2.93 -15.70
C ASN A 94 2.09 -2.09 -15.78
N LYS A 95 2.80 -1.95 -14.65
CA LYS A 95 4.07 -1.22 -14.52
C LYS A 95 5.07 -1.98 -13.68
N GLN A 96 6.35 -1.81 -13.98
CA GLN A 96 7.44 -2.35 -13.17
C GLN A 96 7.73 -1.44 -11.97
N ILE A 97 8.13 -2.04 -10.85
CA ILE A 97 8.38 -1.35 -9.57
C ILE A 97 9.31 -0.12 -9.71
N PRO A 98 10.44 -0.16 -10.45
CA PRO A 98 11.31 1.02 -10.60
C PRO A 98 10.58 2.20 -11.26
N HIS A 99 9.73 1.92 -12.25
CA HIS A 99 8.94 2.97 -12.92
C HIS A 99 7.85 3.53 -12.02
N ILE A 100 7.20 2.69 -11.20
CA ILE A 100 6.20 3.14 -10.21
C ILE A 100 6.85 4.09 -9.23
N LYS A 101 7.98 3.68 -8.61
CA LYS A 101 8.75 4.51 -7.68
C LYS A 101 9.14 5.86 -8.29
N LYS A 102 9.63 5.84 -9.54
CA LYS A 102 10.01 7.08 -10.23
C LYS A 102 8.81 8.02 -10.43
N ILE A 103 7.66 7.51 -10.90
CA ILE A 103 6.46 8.34 -11.12
C ILE A 103 5.96 8.94 -9.81
N VAL A 104 5.90 8.14 -8.74
CA VAL A 104 5.50 8.63 -7.41
C VAL A 104 6.46 9.71 -6.92
N ALA A 105 7.78 9.52 -7.07
CA ALA A 105 8.78 10.51 -6.72
C ALA A 105 8.65 11.80 -7.56
N ASP A 106 8.42 11.68 -8.86
CA ASP A 106 8.24 12.83 -9.77
C ASP A 106 6.96 13.63 -9.42
N ILE A 107 5.85 12.95 -9.04
CA ILE A 107 4.63 13.59 -8.54
C ILE A 107 4.91 14.31 -7.22
N SER A 108 5.60 13.66 -6.29
CA SER A 108 5.96 14.25 -4.99
C SER A 108 6.85 15.48 -5.17
N ALA A 109 7.86 15.42 -6.04
CA ALA A 109 8.74 16.55 -6.31
C ALA A 109 8.04 17.73 -6.99
N LYS A 110 7.05 17.46 -7.88
CA LYS A 110 6.34 18.52 -8.62
C LYS A 110 5.23 19.17 -7.79
N TYR A 111 4.53 18.39 -6.96
CA TYR A 111 3.29 18.84 -6.29
C TYR A 111 3.33 18.74 -4.76
N GLY A 112 4.27 17.99 -4.20
CA GLY A 112 4.44 17.85 -2.75
C GLY A 112 5.24 18.98 -2.11
N ASP A 113 5.49 18.84 -0.81
CA ASP A 113 6.35 19.75 -0.05
C ASP A 113 7.75 19.17 0.12
N TYR A 114 8.76 20.02 0.13
CA TYR A 114 10.11 19.62 0.51
C TYR A 114 10.11 19.19 1.98
N ALA A 115 10.54 17.97 2.25
CA ALA A 115 10.52 17.38 3.59
C ALA A 115 11.90 17.34 4.25
N GLY A 116 12.96 17.53 3.47
CA GLY A 116 14.35 17.46 3.94
C GLY A 116 15.26 16.75 2.96
N GLU A 117 16.48 16.47 3.42
CA GLU A 117 17.50 15.77 2.63
C GLU A 117 18.24 14.78 3.51
N VAL A 118 18.51 13.58 2.99
CA VAL A 118 19.33 12.57 3.66
C VAL A 118 20.42 12.10 2.68
N LYS A 119 21.69 12.24 3.04
CA LYS A 119 22.86 11.84 2.23
C LYS A 119 22.83 12.42 0.80
N GLY A 120 22.41 13.67 0.63
CA GLY A 120 22.32 14.32 -0.67
C GLY A 120 21.08 13.93 -1.50
N VAL A 121 20.17 13.16 -0.94
CA VAL A 121 18.90 12.76 -1.57
C VAL A 121 17.78 13.65 -1.05
N PRO A 122 17.23 14.58 -1.87
CA PRO A 122 16.09 15.41 -1.46
C PRO A 122 14.83 14.58 -1.35
N MET A 123 14.08 14.80 -0.29
CA MET A 123 12.82 14.13 0.00
C MET A 123 11.64 15.10 -0.11
N TYR A 124 10.57 14.62 -0.70
CA TYR A 124 9.33 15.36 -0.84
C TYR A 124 8.17 14.52 -0.32
N THR A 125 7.21 15.15 0.36
CA THR A 125 5.98 14.47 0.76
C THR A 125 5.11 14.17 -0.46
N PHE A 126 4.28 13.13 -0.39
CA PHE A 126 3.23 12.98 -1.40
C PHE A 126 2.23 14.14 -1.28
N PRO A 127 1.78 14.75 -2.40
CA PRO A 127 0.85 15.86 -2.35
C PRO A 127 -0.51 15.45 -1.79
N ASP A 128 -1.12 16.32 -1.00
CA ASP A 128 -2.53 16.19 -0.65
C ASP A 128 -3.43 16.33 -1.89
N VAL A 129 -4.71 15.98 -1.73
CA VAL A 129 -5.68 16.03 -2.83
C VAL A 129 -5.82 17.44 -3.43
N ARG A 130 -5.71 18.51 -2.62
CA ARG A 130 -5.85 19.90 -3.10
C ARG A 130 -4.67 20.34 -3.93
N LYS A 131 -3.47 19.88 -3.60
CA LYS A 131 -2.26 20.15 -4.37
C LYS A 131 -2.27 19.39 -5.69
N LEU A 132 -2.63 18.10 -5.66
CA LEU A 132 -2.67 17.29 -6.87
C LEU A 132 -3.86 17.64 -7.79
N ALA A 133 -4.93 18.25 -7.25
CA ALA A 133 -6.05 18.77 -8.04
C ALA A 133 -5.68 19.95 -8.96
N LYS A 134 -4.49 20.52 -8.83
CA LYS A 134 -3.96 21.53 -9.75
C LYS A 134 -3.41 20.94 -11.05
N ALA A 135 -3.21 19.62 -11.08
CA ALA A 135 -2.68 18.93 -12.25
C ALA A 135 -3.81 18.58 -13.23
N GLU A 136 -3.64 18.97 -14.48
CA GLU A 136 -4.48 18.50 -15.58
C GLU A 136 -3.99 17.13 -16.09
N VAL A 137 -4.82 16.46 -16.90
CA VAL A 137 -4.47 15.15 -17.45
C VAL A 137 -3.15 15.20 -18.24
N GLU A 138 -2.89 16.30 -18.97
CA GLU A 138 -1.66 16.44 -19.74
C GLU A 138 -0.42 16.59 -18.83
N ASP A 139 -0.52 17.33 -17.74
CA ASP A 139 0.55 17.43 -16.75
C ASP A 139 0.93 16.07 -16.15
N LEU A 140 -0.08 15.23 -15.89
CA LEU A 140 0.13 13.88 -15.39
C LEU A 140 0.78 12.98 -16.44
N LYS A 141 0.45 13.14 -17.73
CA LYS A 141 1.09 12.40 -18.83
C LYS A 141 2.58 12.74 -18.96
N GLU A 142 2.96 14.01 -18.77
CA GLU A 142 4.36 14.46 -18.76
C GLU A 142 5.19 13.68 -17.72
N LEU A 143 4.58 13.32 -16.58
CA LEU A 143 5.19 12.49 -15.54
C LEU A 143 5.18 10.98 -15.87
N LYS A 144 5.01 10.63 -17.14
CA LYS A 144 5.05 9.25 -17.66
C LYS A 144 4.02 8.29 -17.06
N THR A 145 2.91 8.81 -16.57
CA THR A 145 1.79 8.00 -16.07
C THR A 145 1.09 7.24 -17.19
N GLY A 146 1.20 7.70 -18.45
CA GLY A 146 0.62 7.09 -19.65
C GLY A 146 -0.91 7.08 -19.60
N PHE A 147 -1.53 5.94 -19.92
CA PHE A 147 -2.99 5.78 -19.93
C PHE A 147 -3.64 5.93 -18.55
N ARG A 148 -2.84 6.00 -17.46
CA ARG A 148 -3.32 6.17 -16.09
C ARG A 148 -3.60 7.62 -15.72
N ALA A 149 -3.09 8.59 -16.49
CA ALA A 149 -3.33 10.00 -16.25
C ALA A 149 -4.82 10.33 -16.03
N PRO A 150 -5.77 9.92 -16.91
CA PRO A 150 -7.19 10.16 -16.68
C PRO A 150 -7.75 9.41 -15.46
N TYR A 151 -7.15 8.30 -15.02
CA TYR A 151 -7.58 7.57 -13.84
C TYR A 151 -7.12 8.28 -12.56
N ILE A 152 -5.89 8.80 -12.55
CA ILE A 152 -5.37 9.63 -11.46
C ILE A 152 -6.22 10.89 -11.33
N TYR A 153 -6.50 11.57 -12.45
CA TYR A 153 -7.34 12.77 -12.48
C TYR A 153 -8.75 12.51 -11.91
N ASP A 154 -9.38 11.41 -12.30
CA ASP A 154 -10.71 11.02 -11.78
C ASP A 154 -10.67 10.69 -10.29
N ALA A 155 -9.64 9.96 -9.82
CA ALA A 155 -9.46 9.67 -8.40
C ALA A 155 -9.28 10.94 -7.57
N VAL A 156 -8.43 11.89 -8.02
CA VAL A 156 -8.26 13.21 -7.40
C VAL A 156 -9.58 13.95 -7.30
N LYS A 157 -10.37 13.93 -8.36
CA LYS A 157 -11.69 14.59 -8.41
C LYS A 157 -12.68 13.92 -7.46
N CYS A 158 -12.78 12.58 -7.47
CA CYS A 158 -13.69 11.84 -6.59
C CYS A 158 -13.40 12.09 -5.11
N VAL A 159 -12.10 12.08 -4.73
CA VAL A 159 -11.69 12.36 -3.35
C VAL A 159 -11.86 13.84 -3.01
N GLY A 160 -11.47 14.75 -3.91
CA GLY A 160 -11.56 16.19 -3.69
C GLY A 160 -13.00 16.72 -3.57
N GLU A 161 -13.95 16.09 -4.26
CA GLU A 161 -15.39 16.38 -4.19
C GLU A 161 -16.09 15.66 -3.01
N GLY A 162 -15.37 14.86 -2.25
CA GLY A 162 -15.93 14.09 -1.12
C GLY A 162 -16.83 12.93 -1.52
N LYS A 163 -16.83 12.51 -2.80
CA LYS A 163 -17.57 11.32 -3.27
C LYS A 163 -16.99 10.04 -2.70
N ILE A 164 -15.69 10.03 -2.46
CA ILE A 164 -14.93 8.96 -1.82
C ILE A 164 -14.11 9.60 -0.71
N SER A 165 -14.33 9.19 0.53
CA SER A 165 -13.58 9.70 1.69
C SER A 165 -13.04 8.56 2.55
N TYR A 166 -11.94 8.83 3.25
CA TYR A 166 -11.34 7.87 4.19
C TYR A 166 -12.33 7.49 5.30
N ASP A 167 -13.01 8.48 5.90
CA ASP A 167 -13.93 8.25 7.02
C ASP A 167 -15.15 7.40 6.61
N GLU A 168 -15.69 7.61 5.40
CA GLU A 168 -16.74 6.76 4.86
C GLU A 168 -16.24 5.33 4.65
N LEU A 169 -15.09 5.16 4.00
CA LEU A 169 -14.55 3.85 3.69
C LEU A 169 -14.17 3.04 4.95
N ILE A 170 -13.69 3.70 6.00
CA ILE A 170 -13.39 3.05 7.28
C ILE A 170 -14.68 2.50 7.94
N ALA A 171 -15.79 3.21 7.81
CA ALA A 171 -17.07 2.82 8.40
C ALA A 171 -17.78 1.66 7.66
N LEU A 172 -17.46 1.45 6.38
CA LEU A 172 -17.98 0.35 5.57
C LEU A 172 -17.26 -0.96 5.90
N ASP A 173 -17.86 -2.10 5.61
CA ASP A 173 -17.14 -3.37 5.57
C ASP A 173 -16.20 -3.43 4.34
N SER A 174 -15.36 -4.46 4.26
CA SER A 174 -14.35 -4.58 3.20
C SER A 174 -14.98 -4.68 1.80
N GLU A 175 -16.07 -5.41 1.67
CA GLU A 175 -16.75 -5.64 0.39
C GLU A 175 -17.42 -4.36 -0.11
N GLN A 176 -18.18 -3.68 0.75
CA GLN A 176 -18.79 -2.39 0.47
C GLN A 176 -17.75 -1.30 0.14
N GLY A 177 -16.64 -1.26 0.90
CA GLY A 177 -15.54 -0.32 0.64
C GLY A 177 -14.86 -0.55 -0.71
N ILE A 178 -14.66 -1.81 -1.10
CA ILE A 178 -14.12 -2.19 -2.41
C ILE A 178 -15.10 -1.76 -3.52
N GLU A 179 -16.38 -2.09 -3.39
CA GLU A 179 -17.42 -1.71 -4.36
C GLU A 179 -17.49 -0.17 -4.53
N LYS A 180 -17.45 0.55 -3.42
CA LYS A 180 -17.43 2.02 -3.42
C LYS A 180 -16.22 2.57 -4.19
N MET A 181 -15.01 2.07 -3.92
CA MET A 181 -13.80 2.51 -4.61
C MET A 181 -13.78 2.14 -6.09
N CYS A 182 -14.44 1.05 -6.51
CA CYS A 182 -14.56 0.68 -7.91
C CYS A 182 -15.39 1.67 -8.75
N GLN A 183 -16.08 2.63 -8.14
CA GLN A 183 -16.74 3.74 -8.84
C GLN A 183 -15.72 4.75 -9.43
N ILE A 184 -14.48 4.76 -8.94
CA ILE A 184 -13.40 5.57 -9.50
C ILE A 184 -12.96 4.95 -10.83
N LYS A 185 -12.87 5.76 -11.87
CA LYS A 185 -12.44 5.30 -13.20
C LYS A 185 -11.06 4.64 -13.14
N GLY A 186 -10.97 3.41 -13.63
CA GLY A 186 -9.72 2.65 -13.67
C GLY A 186 -9.34 1.97 -12.35
N VAL A 187 -10.17 2.08 -11.31
CA VAL A 187 -10.05 1.29 -10.09
C VAL A 187 -10.92 0.05 -10.21
N GLY A 188 -10.29 -1.11 -10.21
CA GLY A 188 -10.98 -2.41 -10.15
C GLY A 188 -10.69 -3.12 -8.83
N ASN A 189 -11.30 -4.30 -8.63
CA ASN A 189 -11.21 -5.08 -7.38
C ASN A 189 -9.78 -5.20 -6.84
N LYS A 190 -8.77 -5.46 -7.71
CA LYS A 190 -7.37 -5.59 -7.26
C LYS A 190 -6.83 -4.31 -6.63
N VAL A 191 -7.06 -3.15 -7.26
CA VAL A 191 -6.60 -1.85 -6.73
C VAL A 191 -7.35 -1.52 -5.45
N ALA A 192 -8.67 -1.65 -5.44
CA ALA A 192 -9.51 -1.39 -4.29
C ALA A 192 -9.14 -2.30 -3.08
N SER A 193 -8.92 -3.61 -3.32
CA SER A 193 -8.48 -4.54 -2.26
C SER A 193 -7.09 -4.18 -1.70
N CYS A 194 -6.16 -3.72 -2.55
CA CYS A 194 -4.87 -3.23 -2.06
C CYS A 194 -5.03 -1.99 -1.17
N VAL A 195 -5.85 -1.04 -1.59
CA VAL A 195 -6.12 0.17 -0.78
C VAL A 195 -6.80 -0.22 0.55
N SER A 196 -7.78 -1.14 0.51
CA SER A 196 -8.44 -1.67 1.70
C SER A 196 -7.45 -2.29 2.69
N LEU A 197 -6.55 -3.13 2.19
CA LEU A 197 -5.55 -3.80 3.02
C LEU A 197 -4.52 -2.83 3.60
N PHE A 198 -3.92 -1.97 2.75
CA PHE A 198 -2.75 -1.17 3.14
C PHE A 198 -3.09 0.18 3.73
N ALA A 199 -4.24 0.76 3.43
CA ALA A 199 -4.60 2.09 3.91
C ALA A 199 -5.82 2.13 4.84
N LEU A 200 -6.76 1.18 4.70
CA LEU A 200 -7.94 1.13 5.55
C LEU A 200 -7.84 0.09 6.68
N GLY A 201 -6.75 -0.65 6.75
CA GLY A 201 -6.53 -1.68 7.78
C GLY A 201 -7.47 -2.87 7.71
N LYS A 202 -8.16 -3.07 6.58
CA LYS A 202 -9.10 -4.18 6.33
C LYS A 202 -8.32 -5.46 6.05
N ARG A 203 -7.96 -6.20 7.10
CA ARG A 203 -7.06 -7.37 7.03
C ARG A 203 -7.72 -8.64 6.49
N ASP A 204 -9.01 -8.60 6.24
CA ASP A 204 -9.80 -9.59 5.51
C ASP A 204 -9.80 -9.35 3.99
N SER A 205 -9.17 -8.28 3.51
CA SER A 205 -8.98 -8.02 2.09
C SER A 205 -7.84 -8.87 1.53
N PHE A 206 -8.13 -9.61 0.44
CA PHE A 206 -7.18 -10.51 -0.22
C PHE A 206 -6.92 -10.05 -1.67
N PRO A 207 -5.95 -9.15 -1.91
CA PRO A 207 -5.66 -8.65 -3.25
C PRO A 207 -5.07 -9.74 -4.15
N ILE A 208 -5.78 -10.13 -5.22
CA ILE A 208 -5.32 -11.18 -6.13
C ILE A 208 -4.68 -10.56 -7.37
N ASP A 209 -3.36 -10.48 -7.35
CA ASP A 209 -2.56 -10.18 -8.53
C ASP A 209 -2.13 -11.46 -9.27
N VAL A 210 -1.24 -11.32 -10.26
CA VAL A 210 -0.74 -12.47 -11.04
C VAL A 210 0.08 -13.43 -10.18
N TRP A 211 0.84 -12.92 -9.19
CA TRP A 211 1.68 -13.74 -8.35
C TRP A 211 0.87 -14.47 -7.28
N ILE A 212 -0.04 -13.77 -6.61
CA ILE A 212 -0.96 -14.41 -5.65
C ILE A 212 -1.80 -15.48 -6.37
N LYS A 213 -2.32 -15.21 -7.58
CA LYS A 213 -3.04 -16.20 -8.36
C LYS A 213 -2.20 -17.47 -8.56
N ARG A 214 -0.97 -17.32 -9.04
CA ARG A 214 -0.06 -18.46 -9.28
C ARG A 214 0.27 -19.24 -8.01
N ILE A 215 0.52 -18.55 -6.91
CA ILE A 215 0.80 -19.19 -5.62
C ILE A 215 -0.41 -19.98 -5.15
N MET A 216 -1.61 -19.39 -5.23
CA MET A 216 -2.85 -20.07 -4.86
C MET A 216 -3.12 -21.29 -5.73
N GLU A 217 -2.95 -21.18 -7.04
CA GLU A 217 -3.08 -22.29 -7.98
C GLU A 217 -2.11 -23.43 -7.63
N TYR A 218 -0.85 -23.08 -7.37
CA TYR A 218 0.17 -24.06 -7.00
C TYR A 218 -0.12 -24.77 -5.67
N LEU A 219 -0.50 -24.01 -4.64
CA LEU A 219 -0.67 -24.57 -3.29
C LEU A 219 -2.02 -25.28 -3.10
N TYR A 220 -3.09 -24.83 -3.78
CA TYR A 220 -4.46 -25.25 -3.43
C TYR A 220 -5.28 -25.77 -4.60
N PHE A 221 -4.84 -25.63 -5.83
CA PHE A 221 -5.60 -26.01 -7.02
C PHE A 221 -4.79 -26.90 -7.98
N ASP A 222 -3.79 -27.63 -7.47
CA ASP A 222 -2.94 -28.57 -8.21
C ASP A 222 -2.32 -27.99 -9.50
N GLY A 223 -2.05 -26.67 -9.49
CA GLY A 223 -1.50 -25.94 -10.64
C GLY A 223 -2.50 -25.64 -11.75
N ASN A 224 -3.78 -25.94 -11.56
CA ASN A 224 -4.81 -25.65 -12.56
C ASN A 224 -5.12 -24.15 -12.66
N ASP A 225 -5.34 -23.66 -13.88
CA ASP A 225 -5.78 -22.29 -14.12
C ASP A 225 -7.16 -22.07 -13.49
N THR A 226 -7.21 -21.22 -12.47
CA THR A 226 -8.38 -21.01 -11.62
C THR A 226 -8.82 -19.55 -11.69
N SER A 227 -10.11 -19.28 -11.78
CA SER A 227 -10.62 -17.91 -11.82
C SER A 227 -10.33 -17.18 -10.51
N LYS A 228 -10.14 -15.85 -10.58
CA LYS A 228 -9.91 -15.03 -9.39
C LYS A 228 -11.07 -15.07 -8.40
N ASP A 229 -12.29 -15.22 -8.88
CA ASP A 229 -13.48 -15.29 -8.02
C ASP A 229 -13.49 -16.58 -7.18
N VAL A 230 -13.09 -17.71 -7.77
CA VAL A 230 -12.93 -18.99 -7.06
C VAL A 230 -11.82 -18.88 -6.02
N ILE A 231 -10.68 -18.27 -6.38
CA ILE A 231 -9.57 -18.05 -5.44
C ILE A 231 -10.00 -17.12 -4.30
N ALA A 232 -10.74 -16.05 -4.60
CA ALA A 232 -11.24 -15.12 -3.58
C ALA A 232 -12.20 -15.82 -2.59
N ALA A 233 -13.14 -16.61 -3.10
CA ALA A 233 -14.06 -17.38 -2.29
C ALA A 233 -13.32 -18.38 -1.38
N PHE A 234 -12.35 -19.11 -1.93
CA PHE A 234 -11.51 -20.02 -1.18
C PHE A 234 -10.70 -19.31 -0.10
N ALA A 235 -10.06 -18.18 -0.42
CA ALA A 235 -9.28 -17.40 0.53
C ALA A 235 -10.14 -16.87 1.69
N LYS A 236 -11.35 -16.36 1.38
CA LYS A 236 -12.32 -15.89 2.37
C LYS A 236 -12.74 -17.01 3.34
N GLU A 237 -13.01 -18.21 2.82
CA GLU A 237 -13.35 -19.38 3.63
C GLU A 237 -12.15 -19.87 4.46
N ARG A 238 -10.98 -19.98 3.84
CA ARG A 238 -9.77 -20.57 4.44
C ARG A 238 -9.12 -19.65 5.48
N PHE A 239 -8.94 -18.38 5.14
CA PHE A 239 -8.17 -17.43 5.95
C PHE A 239 -9.07 -16.47 6.74
N GLY A 240 -10.24 -16.09 6.22
CA GLY A 240 -11.20 -15.21 6.89
C GLY A 240 -10.58 -13.84 7.18
N GLU A 241 -10.59 -13.43 8.45
CA GLU A 241 -10.02 -12.16 8.91
C GLU A 241 -8.49 -12.05 8.81
N LEU A 242 -7.81 -13.10 8.36
CA LEU A 242 -6.36 -13.16 8.15
C LEU A 242 -6.00 -13.21 6.66
N GLY A 243 -6.96 -12.87 5.80
CA GLY A 243 -6.88 -12.95 4.34
C GLY A 243 -5.89 -12.06 3.66
#